data_9bb170cae5910051baa916c8cd257663
#
_entry.id   9bb170cae5910051baa916c8cd257663
#
_cell.length_a   1.000
_cell.length_b   1.000
_cell.length_c   1.000
_cell.angle_alpha   90.00
_cell.angle_beta   90.00
_cell.angle_gamma   90.00
#
_symmetry.space_group_name_H-M   'P 1'
#
loop_
_entity.id
_entity.type
_entity.pdbx_description
1 polymer ?
#
loop_
_entity_poly.entity_id
_entity_poly.type
_entity_poly.pdbx_seq_one_letter_code
_entity_poly.pdbx_strand_id
1 'polypeptide(L)'
;HVNSAAYYEKDRTILISLRNVHAVICVDYDTKKLRWILSDPKFWEGTKMTPYLLQPEGDVKWCYQQHAAFEIALPDESNPQKKRIIVYDNHWAKRRKAKSFDKDPLSYVSFYDIDEEKKTVSLHKRFAGPKTRIRANGIYVPDKKRVYNMAGSYAEPVDGDGGGIFEYDYETGEVLSEFGVKPGFFRAYPFEPNVQELAEPMQMTGDYQVGQIKQPQEISSSKYCKLKSEKKHHIKSAAIEYEMQEDLLFVNNVDHEVEKVYFIGDKGGYQVDFDDTYQTMDVFRTMVYKVAMQLTNLPKDKYKIY
;
A
#
# COMPACT_ATOMS: atom_id res chain seq x y z
N HIS A 1 3.45 13.66 -3.24
CA HIS A 1 3.46 12.20 -3.17
C HIS A 1 2.83 11.63 -4.44
N VAL A 2 3.63 10.98 -5.26
CA VAL A 2 3.20 10.17 -6.40
C VAL A 2 2.89 8.77 -5.87
N ASN A 3 1.74 8.22 -6.18
CA ASN A 3 1.35 6.88 -5.75
C ASN A 3 1.00 5.92 -6.88
N SER A 4 0.87 6.41 -8.10
CA SER A 4 0.87 5.58 -9.31
C SER A 4 1.43 6.34 -10.50
N ALA A 5 2.10 5.62 -11.38
CA ALA A 5 2.48 6.05 -12.71
C ALA A 5 2.31 4.86 -13.66
N ALA A 6 1.65 5.07 -14.79
CA ALA A 6 1.42 4.05 -15.80
C ALA A 6 1.77 4.63 -17.18
N TYR A 7 2.56 3.90 -17.93
CA TYR A 7 2.93 4.25 -19.30
C TYR A 7 2.01 3.53 -20.28
N TYR A 8 1.54 4.25 -21.28
CA TYR A 8 0.70 3.76 -22.37
C TYR A 8 1.42 3.93 -23.70
N GLU A 9 1.88 2.82 -24.25
CA GLU A 9 2.68 2.81 -25.46
C GLU A 9 1.90 3.29 -26.68
N LYS A 10 0.62 2.90 -26.79
CA LYS A 10 -0.28 3.26 -27.90
C LYS A 10 -0.32 4.77 -28.14
N ASP A 11 -0.40 5.55 -27.06
CA ASP A 11 -0.54 7.02 -27.11
C ASP A 11 0.73 7.76 -26.70
N ARG A 12 1.75 7.02 -26.29
CA ARG A 12 3.00 7.52 -25.73
C ARG A 12 2.75 8.54 -24.61
N THR A 13 1.94 8.13 -23.65
CA THR A 13 1.57 8.97 -22.51
C THR A 13 1.93 8.29 -21.18
N ILE A 14 2.10 9.11 -20.15
CA ILE A 14 2.22 8.67 -18.77
C ILE A 14 1.07 9.28 -17.97
N LEU A 15 0.28 8.41 -17.34
CA LEU A 15 -0.74 8.80 -16.38
C LEU A 15 -0.17 8.74 -14.97
N ILE A 16 -0.23 9.85 -14.22
CA ILE A 16 0.40 9.96 -12.90
C ILE A 16 -0.63 10.44 -11.87
N SER A 17 -0.80 9.69 -10.80
CA SER A 17 -1.63 10.10 -9.66
C SER A 17 -0.81 10.83 -8.61
N LEU A 18 -1.19 12.07 -8.34
CA LEU A 18 -0.55 13.01 -7.41
C LEU A 18 -1.44 13.21 -6.18
N ARG A 19 -1.27 12.34 -5.18
CA ARG A 19 -2.14 12.25 -4.00
C ARG A 19 -2.35 13.59 -3.28
N ASN A 20 -1.26 14.29 -2.96
CA ASN A 20 -1.32 15.44 -2.05
C ASN A 20 -1.87 16.72 -2.70
N VAL A 21 -1.96 16.75 -4.01
CA VAL A 21 -2.55 17.86 -4.78
C VAL A 21 -3.89 17.49 -5.41
N HIS A 22 -4.43 16.31 -5.04
CA HIS A 22 -5.75 15.83 -5.47
C HIS A 22 -5.89 15.81 -7.00
N ALA A 23 -4.86 15.35 -7.71
CA ALA A 23 -4.83 15.41 -9.17
C ALA A 23 -4.35 14.10 -9.79
N VAL A 24 -4.91 13.77 -10.93
CA VAL A 24 -4.32 12.85 -11.91
C VAL A 24 -3.87 13.69 -13.08
N ILE A 25 -2.64 13.50 -13.54
CA ILE A 25 -2.09 14.22 -14.68
C ILE A 25 -1.71 13.26 -15.81
N CYS A 26 -1.87 13.71 -17.03
CA CYS A 26 -1.37 13.04 -18.22
C CYS A 26 -0.20 13.83 -18.80
N VAL A 27 0.89 13.15 -19.04
CA VAL A 27 2.14 13.71 -19.57
C VAL A 27 2.47 12.99 -20.87
N ASP A 28 2.79 13.76 -21.89
CA ASP A 28 3.33 13.24 -23.13
C ASP A 28 4.74 12.66 -22.89
N TYR A 29 4.93 11.39 -23.24
CA TYR A 29 6.19 10.70 -22.95
C TYR A 29 7.38 11.26 -23.71
N ASP A 30 7.21 11.66 -24.98
CA ASP A 30 8.31 12.11 -25.82
C ASP A 30 8.72 13.55 -25.51
N THR A 31 7.74 14.45 -25.44
CA THR A 31 7.98 15.87 -25.22
C THR A 31 8.10 16.27 -23.76
N LYS A 32 7.73 15.38 -22.83
CA LYS A 32 7.64 15.62 -21.39
C LYS A 32 6.68 16.75 -21.02
N LYS A 33 5.78 17.13 -21.92
CA LYS A 33 4.82 18.19 -21.69
C LYS A 33 3.56 17.65 -21.03
N LEU A 34 3.00 18.46 -20.14
CA LEU A 34 1.71 18.20 -19.53
C LEU A 34 0.60 18.32 -20.59
N ARG A 35 -0.24 17.28 -20.71
CA ARG A 35 -1.39 17.28 -21.63
C ARG A 35 -2.63 17.81 -20.96
N TRP A 36 -2.98 17.23 -19.80
CA TRP A 36 -4.14 17.64 -19.01
C TRP A 36 -4.01 17.28 -17.52
N ILE A 37 -4.89 17.88 -16.72
CA ILE A 37 -5.04 17.66 -15.28
C ILE A 37 -6.51 17.34 -15.00
N LEU A 38 -6.76 16.17 -14.38
CA LEU A 38 -8.03 15.83 -13.74
C LEU A 38 -7.95 16.18 -12.26
N SER A 39 -8.65 17.23 -11.85
CA SER A 39 -8.71 17.70 -10.47
C SER A 39 -9.86 18.69 -10.32
N ASP A 40 -10.34 18.89 -9.09
CA ASP A 40 -11.31 19.94 -8.77
C ASP A 40 -10.71 21.32 -9.10
N PRO A 41 -11.30 22.09 -10.03
CA PRO A 41 -10.75 23.37 -10.48
C PRO A 41 -10.45 24.36 -9.37
N LYS A 42 -11.22 24.32 -8.25
CA LYS A 42 -11.02 25.23 -7.11
C LYS A 42 -9.63 25.18 -6.48
N PHE A 43 -8.89 24.07 -6.65
CA PHE A 43 -7.52 23.97 -6.13
C PHE A 43 -6.47 24.66 -7.00
N TRP A 44 -6.84 25.03 -8.22
CA TRP A 44 -5.94 25.52 -9.26
C TRP A 44 -6.23 26.94 -9.70
N GLU A 45 -7.26 27.57 -9.15
CA GLU A 45 -7.61 28.96 -9.45
C GLU A 45 -6.42 29.89 -9.27
N GLY A 46 -6.17 30.74 -10.28
CA GLY A 46 -5.06 31.69 -10.29
C GLY A 46 -3.67 31.08 -10.49
N THR A 47 -3.57 29.79 -10.74
CA THR A 47 -2.29 29.13 -11.04
C THR A 47 -2.00 29.09 -12.53
N LYS A 48 -0.71 28.94 -12.90
CA LYS A 48 -0.29 28.72 -14.30
C LYS A 48 -0.77 27.38 -14.88
N MET A 49 -1.34 26.51 -14.05
CA MET A 49 -1.80 25.17 -14.44
C MET A 49 -3.27 25.17 -14.92
N THR A 50 -4.01 26.22 -14.64
CA THR A 50 -5.44 26.35 -15.02
C THR A 50 -5.73 25.98 -16.50
N PRO A 51 -4.90 26.33 -17.51
CA PRO A 51 -5.16 25.96 -18.89
C PRO A 51 -5.08 24.46 -19.21
N TYR A 52 -4.53 23.68 -18.30
CA TYR A 52 -4.43 22.22 -18.44
C TYR A 52 -5.57 21.45 -17.76
N LEU A 53 -6.41 22.14 -17.00
CA LEU A 53 -7.53 21.49 -16.30
C LEU A 53 -8.58 21.00 -17.30
N LEU A 54 -9.01 19.76 -17.11
CA LEU A 54 -10.19 19.24 -17.77
C LEU A 54 -11.43 19.96 -17.22
N GLN A 55 -12.28 20.43 -18.13
CA GLN A 55 -13.52 21.09 -17.78
C GLN A 55 -14.63 20.08 -17.52
N PRO A 56 -15.44 20.25 -16.48
CA PRO A 56 -16.48 19.28 -16.17
C PRO A 56 -17.62 19.33 -17.19
N GLU A 57 -18.05 18.17 -17.67
CA GLU A 57 -19.32 17.97 -18.36
C GLU A 57 -20.29 17.26 -17.42
N GLY A 58 -21.37 17.95 -17.02
CA GLY A 58 -22.34 17.45 -16.05
C GLY A 58 -21.86 17.50 -14.59
N ASP A 59 -22.44 16.66 -13.77
CA ASP A 59 -22.11 16.59 -12.32
C ASP A 59 -20.93 15.67 -12.07
N VAL A 60 -19.72 16.23 -12.17
CA VAL A 60 -18.47 15.50 -11.91
C VAL A 60 -18.23 15.42 -10.41
N LYS A 61 -18.07 14.20 -9.90
CA LYS A 61 -17.60 13.94 -8.53
C LYS A 61 -16.09 13.82 -8.53
N TRP A 62 -15.40 14.83 -8.00
CA TRP A 62 -13.95 14.91 -7.98
C TRP A 62 -13.32 13.93 -6.98
N CYS A 63 -12.09 13.49 -7.30
CA CYS A 63 -11.30 12.62 -6.42
C CYS A 63 -10.45 13.43 -5.45
N TYR A 64 -10.33 12.91 -4.21
CA TYR A 64 -9.53 13.55 -3.17
C TYR A 64 -8.58 12.56 -2.51
N GLN A 65 -7.29 12.88 -2.51
CA GLN A 65 -6.21 12.03 -2.03
C GLN A 65 -6.23 10.62 -2.66
N GLN A 66 -6.60 10.57 -3.91
CA GLN A 66 -6.76 9.36 -4.70
C GLN A 66 -5.49 8.51 -4.76
N HIS A 67 -5.69 7.22 -4.97
CA HIS A 67 -4.66 6.25 -5.29
C HIS A 67 -4.96 5.61 -6.64
N ALA A 68 -3.88 5.15 -7.30
CA ALA A 68 -3.98 4.30 -8.49
C ALA A 68 -4.95 4.83 -9.55
N ALA A 69 -4.42 5.47 -10.57
CA ALA A 69 -5.15 5.88 -11.74
C ALA A 69 -4.65 5.08 -12.95
N PHE A 70 -5.57 4.49 -13.71
CA PHE A 70 -5.24 3.69 -14.89
C PHE A 70 -6.21 4.01 -16.03
N GLU A 71 -5.71 3.97 -17.27
CA GLU A 71 -6.56 3.96 -18.46
C GLU A 71 -7.11 2.55 -18.68
N ILE A 72 -8.35 2.47 -19.11
CA ILE A 72 -9.01 1.22 -19.48
C ILE A 72 -9.51 1.31 -20.92
N ALA A 73 -9.56 0.17 -21.60
CA ALA A 73 -10.06 0.11 -22.96
C ALA A 73 -11.52 0.59 -23.05
N LEU A 74 -11.80 1.40 -24.05
CA LEU A 74 -13.17 1.77 -24.41
C LEU A 74 -13.76 0.70 -25.34
N PRO A 75 -15.08 0.49 -25.30
CA PRO A 75 -15.75 -0.38 -26.27
C PRO A 75 -15.56 0.04 -27.73
N ASP A 76 -15.45 1.35 -27.94
CA ASP A 76 -15.15 1.96 -29.25
C ASP A 76 -13.84 2.74 -29.16
N GLU A 77 -12.80 2.19 -29.77
CA GLU A 77 -11.47 2.79 -29.85
C GLU A 77 -11.26 3.62 -31.15
N SER A 78 -12.31 3.88 -31.92
CA SER A 78 -12.22 4.62 -33.18
C SER A 78 -11.75 6.06 -32.99
N ASN A 79 -12.00 6.66 -31.82
CA ASN A 79 -11.55 8.01 -31.49
C ASN A 79 -10.43 7.99 -30.44
N PRO A 80 -9.15 8.16 -30.85
CA PRO A 80 -8.02 8.12 -29.93
C PRO A 80 -7.98 9.31 -28.94
N GLN A 81 -8.79 10.34 -29.17
CA GLN A 81 -8.91 11.49 -28.27
C GLN A 81 -9.86 11.21 -27.10
N LYS A 82 -10.64 10.16 -27.17
CA LYS A 82 -11.52 9.73 -26.09
C LYS A 82 -10.86 8.66 -25.27
N LYS A 83 -10.86 8.85 -23.97
CA LYS A 83 -10.24 7.93 -23.00
C LYS A 83 -11.17 7.68 -21.84
N ARG A 84 -11.05 6.50 -21.25
CA ARG A 84 -11.66 6.22 -19.97
C ARG A 84 -10.58 5.88 -18.97
N ILE A 85 -10.63 6.48 -17.81
CA ILE A 85 -9.73 6.17 -16.71
C ILE A 85 -10.51 5.66 -15.50
N ILE A 86 -9.91 4.74 -14.77
CA ILE A 86 -10.37 4.28 -13.47
C ILE A 86 -9.46 4.88 -12.40
N VAL A 87 -10.07 5.43 -11.36
CA VAL A 87 -9.35 6.09 -10.26
C VAL A 87 -9.91 5.58 -8.93
N TYR A 88 -9.03 5.18 -8.03
CA TYR A 88 -9.44 4.92 -6.66
C TYR A 88 -9.44 6.22 -5.86
N ASP A 89 -10.61 6.70 -5.48
CA ASP A 89 -10.81 7.89 -4.69
C ASP A 89 -10.90 7.53 -3.20
N ASN A 90 -9.79 7.70 -2.44
CA ASN A 90 -9.84 7.52 -0.99
C ASN A 90 -10.77 8.51 -0.31
N HIS A 91 -11.09 9.60 -0.99
CA HIS A 91 -11.96 10.68 -0.51
C HIS A 91 -11.56 11.16 0.90
N TRP A 92 -10.24 11.18 1.15
CA TRP A 92 -9.65 11.50 2.45
C TRP A 92 -8.97 12.85 2.42
N ALA A 93 -9.41 13.79 3.24
CA ALA A 93 -8.77 15.09 3.36
C ALA A 93 -8.55 15.45 4.83
N LYS A 94 -7.31 15.37 5.27
CA LYS A 94 -6.90 15.72 6.64
C LYS A 94 -6.41 17.17 6.76
N ARG A 95 -6.84 18.11 5.90
CA ARG A 95 -6.45 19.52 6.00
C ARG A 95 -7.54 20.35 6.63
N ARG A 96 -7.15 21.24 7.58
CA ARG A 96 -8.03 22.15 8.33
C ARG A 96 -9.04 22.96 7.49
N LYS A 97 -8.81 23.09 6.19
CA LYS A 97 -9.68 23.82 5.25
C LYS A 97 -10.63 22.94 4.43
N ALA A 98 -10.51 21.63 4.51
CA ALA A 98 -11.29 20.69 3.69
C ALA A 98 -12.34 19.94 4.52
N LYS A 99 -13.05 20.64 5.41
CA LYS A 99 -14.10 20.06 6.27
C LYS A 99 -15.24 19.36 5.53
N SER A 100 -15.41 19.63 4.22
CA SER A 100 -16.49 19.04 3.42
C SER A 100 -16.21 17.60 2.98
N PHE A 101 -14.93 17.18 2.89
CA PHE A 101 -14.56 15.85 2.40
C PHE A 101 -14.55 14.79 3.48
N ASP A 102 -14.25 15.18 4.73
CA ASP A 102 -14.19 14.27 5.88
C ASP A 102 -15.56 13.76 6.33
N LYS A 103 -16.64 14.31 5.79
CA LYS A 103 -18.02 13.91 6.13
C LYS A 103 -18.53 12.75 5.30
N ASP A 104 -17.92 12.49 4.14
CA ASP A 104 -18.30 11.34 3.34
C ASP A 104 -17.68 10.07 3.95
N PRO A 105 -18.52 9.13 4.43
CA PRO A 105 -18.04 7.93 5.12
C PRO A 105 -17.47 6.87 4.16
N LEU A 106 -17.42 7.14 2.85
CA LEU A 106 -17.07 6.16 1.83
C LEU A 106 -15.82 6.57 1.04
N SER A 107 -15.20 5.58 0.45
CA SER A 107 -14.24 5.70 -0.64
C SER A 107 -14.82 5.10 -1.91
N TYR A 108 -14.21 5.39 -3.07
CA TYR A 108 -14.87 5.06 -4.33
C TYR A 108 -13.88 4.55 -5.38
N VAL A 109 -14.36 3.67 -6.22
CA VAL A 109 -13.78 3.40 -7.53
C VAL A 109 -14.57 4.20 -8.55
N SER A 110 -13.93 5.19 -9.18
CA SER A 110 -14.58 6.13 -10.09
C SER A 110 -14.05 5.95 -11.50
N PHE A 111 -14.96 5.97 -12.47
CA PHE A 111 -14.67 5.92 -13.90
C PHE A 111 -14.96 7.28 -14.50
N TYR A 112 -13.97 7.84 -15.19
CA TYR A 112 -14.09 9.14 -15.86
C TYR A 112 -13.89 8.98 -17.35
N ASP A 113 -14.79 9.57 -18.14
CA ASP A 113 -14.63 9.73 -19.58
C ASP A 113 -13.97 11.08 -19.85
N ILE A 114 -12.90 11.06 -20.63
CA ILE A 114 -12.10 12.23 -20.98
C ILE A 114 -12.15 12.41 -22.49
N ASP A 115 -12.42 13.63 -22.92
CA ASP A 115 -12.26 14.08 -24.30
C ASP A 115 -11.05 15.02 -24.35
N GLU A 116 -9.91 14.52 -24.85
CA GLU A 116 -8.66 15.28 -24.90
C GLU A 116 -8.70 16.44 -25.91
N GLU A 117 -9.51 16.32 -26.98
CA GLU A 117 -9.69 17.36 -27.97
C GLU A 117 -10.44 18.56 -27.37
N LYS A 118 -11.55 18.30 -26.70
CA LYS A 118 -12.35 19.32 -26.02
C LYS A 118 -11.79 19.72 -24.66
N LYS A 119 -10.85 18.95 -24.11
CA LYS A 119 -10.36 19.08 -22.74
C LYS A 119 -11.47 19.01 -21.69
N THR A 120 -12.36 18.05 -21.84
CA THR A 120 -13.49 17.86 -20.92
C THR A 120 -13.42 16.53 -20.21
N VAL A 121 -14.15 16.43 -19.09
CA VAL A 121 -14.30 15.22 -18.30
C VAL A 121 -15.72 15.06 -17.81
N SER A 122 -16.23 13.84 -17.86
CA SER A 122 -17.51 13.46 -17.23
C SER A 122 -17.33 12.25 -16.31
N LEU A 123 -18.17 12.15 -15.30
CA LEU A 123 -18.25 10.96 -14.47
C LEU A 123 -19.09 9.91 -15.20
N HIS A 124 -18.47 8.77 -15.52
CA HIS A 124 -19.16 7.66 -16.17
C HIS A 124 -19.90 6.76 -15.17
N LYS A 125 -19.16 6.21 -14.18
CA LYS A 125 -19.68 5.36 -13.10
C LYS A 125 -18.87 5.54 -11.83
N ARG A 126 -19.48 5.18 -10.69
CA ARG A 126 -18.82 5.25 -9.38
C ARG A 126 -19.33 4.13 -8.49
N PHE A 127 -18.42 3.37 -7.89
CA PHE A 127 -18.71 2.27 -6.99
C PHE A 127 -18.23 2.64 -5.60
N ALA A 128 -19.15 2.67 -4.65
CA ALA A 128 -18.85 3.01 -3.26
C ALA A 128 -18.27 1.81 -2.51
N GLY A 129 -17.36 2.07 -1.60
CA GLY A 129 -16.79 1.05 -0.72
C GLY A 129 -16.41 1.62 0.64
N PRO A 130 -15.84 0.81 1.53
CA PRO A 130 -15.44 1.26 2.86
C PRO A 130 -14.46 2.42 2.79
N LYS A 131 -14.53 3.31 3.80
CA LYS A 131 -13.59 4.42 3.91
C LYS A 131 -12.17 3.92 4.07
N THR A 132 -11.29 4.39 3.19
CA THR A 132 -9.86 4.12 3.24
C THR A 132 -9.07 5.42 3.44
N ARG A 133 -7.99 5.35 4.21
CA ARG A 133 -7.11 6.51 4.42
C ARG A 133 -6.05 6.65 3.34
N ILE A 134 -5.49 5.52 2.98
CA ILE A 134 -4.31 5.38 2.11
C ILE A 134 -4.38 4.02 1.43
N ARG A 135 -3.51 3.81 0.42
CA ARG A 135 -3.42 2.54 -0.33
C ARG A 135 -4.69 2.31 -1.13
N ALA A 136 -4.76 1.26 -1.83
CA ALA A 136 -5.90 0.81 -2.61
C ALA A 136 -5.76 1.00 -4.12
N ASN A 137 -6.59 0.27 -4.86
CA ASN A 137 -6.77 0.42 -6.29
C ASN A 137 -8.15 -0.09 -6.73
N GLY A 138 -8.59 0.41 -7.87
CA GLY A 138 -9.75 -0.12 -8.58
C GLY A 138 -9.30 -0.86 -9.84
N ILE A 139 -9.95 -1.96 -10.18
CA ILE A 139 -9.71 -2.72 -11.40
C ILE A 139 -11.04 -3.03 -12.07
N TYR A 140 -11.06 -2.91 -13.38
CA TYR A 140 -12.15 -3.35 -14.23
C TYR A 140 -11.70 -4.53 -15.09
N VAL A 141 -12.48 -5.60 -15.08
CA VAL A 141 -12.31 -6.79 -15.93
C VAL A 141 -13.43 -6.82 -16.96
N PRO A 142 -13.20 -6.35 -18.20
CA PRO A 142 -14.22 -6.14 -19.20
C PRO A 142 -14.99 -7.42 -19.55
N ASP A 143 -14.28 -8.51 -19.81
CA ASP A 143 -14.86 -9.78 -20.25
C ASP A 143 -15.83 -10.38 -19.24
N LYS A 144 -15.59 -10.10 -17.96
CA LYS A 144 -16.45 -10.56 -16.87
C LYS A 144 -17.47 -9.52 -16.44
N LYS A 145 -17.37 -8.28 -16.92
CA LYS A 145 -18.11 -7.12 -16.44
C LYS A 145 -18.05 -7.00 -14.92
N ARG A 146 -16.82 -7.06 -14.36
CA ARG A 146 -16.58 -6.97 -12.92
C ARG A 146 -15.71 -5.77 -12.57
N VAL A 147 -16.05 -5.13 -11.48
CA VAL A 147 -15.22 -4.09 -10.85
C VAL A 147 -14.75 -4.60 -9.51
N TYR A 148 -13.45 -4.51 -9.28
CA TYR A 148 -12.84 -4.81 -8.00
C TYR A 148 -12.46 -3.50 -7.31
N ASN A 149 -13.03 -3.29 -6.13
CA ASN A 149 -12.65 -2.24 -5.21
C ASN A 149 -11.72 -2.86 -4.16
N MET A 150 -10.45 -2.55 -4.26
CA MET A 150 -9.43 -3.13 -3.42
C MET A 150 -9.01 -2.10 -2.35
N ALA A 151 -9.78 -2.08 -1.27
CA ALA A 151 -9.62 -1.17 -0.14
C ALA A 151 -8.44 -1.60 0.74
N GLY A 152 -7.23 -1.12 0.44
CA GLY A 152 -5.99 -1.63 1.03
C GLY A 152 -5.75 -1.28 2.50
N SER A 153 -6.41 -0.26 3.05
CA SER A 153 -6.29 0.13 4.47
C SER A 153 -7.54 0.88 4.90
N TYR A 154 -8.32 0.30 5.78
CA TYR A 154 -9.51 0.96 6.34
C TYR A 154 -9.16 2.21 7.15
N ALA A 155 -10.07 3.18 7.16
CA ALA A 155 -9.87 4.43 7.90
C ALA A 155 -10.02 4.25 9.41
N GLU A 156 -10.95 3.41 9.80
CA GLU A 156 -11.20 3.02 11.17
C GLU A 156 -10.79 1.54 11.32
N PRO A 157 -9.83 1.25 12.18
CA PRO A 157 -9.46 -0.13 12.42
C PRO A 157 -10.57 -0.83 13.20
N VAL A 158 -11.31 -1.68 12.52
CA VAL A 158 -12.07 -2.73 13.18
C VAL A 158 -11.05 -3.86 13.39
N ASP A 159 -10.52 -3.99 14.60
CA ASP A 159 -9.49 -4.97 14.98
C ASP A 159 -8.15 -4.88 14.22
N GLY A 160 -7.55 -3.69 14.14
CA GLY A 160 -6.21 -3.49 13.58
C GLY A 160 -6.19 -3.10 12.11
N ASP A 161 -4.98 -2.97 11.53
CA ASP A 161 -4.75 -2.58 10.14
C ASP A 161 -5.28 -3.65 9.16
N GLY A 162 -6.54 -3.53 8.78
CA GLY A 162 -7.19 -4.38 7.80
C GLY A 162 -7.49 -3.68 6.48
N GLY A 163 -7.78 -4.47 5.47
CA GLY A 163 -8.29 -4.05 4.18
C GLY A 163 -9.36 -5.01 3.69
N GLY A 164 -9.90 -4.77 2.50
CA GLY A 164 -10.87 -5.66 1.88
C GLY A 164 -10.86 -5.57 0.37
N ILE A 165 -11.34 -6.62 -0.24
CA ILE A 165 -11.55 -6.74 -1.68
C ILE A 165 -13.03 -6.94 -1.89
N PHE A 166 -13.65 -6.06 -2.67
CA PHE A 166 -15.06 -6.08 -2.99
C PHE A 166 -15.21 -6.24 -4.50
N GLU A 167 -15.97 -7.23 -4.91
CA GLU A 167 -16.30 -7.48 -6.30
C GLU A 167 -17.72 -6.94 -6.57
N TYR A 168 -17.84 -6.13 -7.61
CA TYR A 168 -19.11 -5.56 -8.04
C TYR A 168 -19.48 -6.02 -9.44
N ASP A 169 -20.74 -6.22 -9.69
CA ASP A 169 -21.26 -6.25 -11.05
C ASP A 169 -21.18 -4.83 -11.64
N TYR A 170 -20.53 -4.72 -12.80
CA TYR A 170 -20.32 -3.42 -13.44
C TYR A 170 -21.63 -2.74 -13.87
N GLU A 171 -22.62 -3.51 -14.31
CA GLU A 171 -23.86 -2.93 -14.83
C GLU A 171 -24.80 -2.51 -13.71
N THR A 172 -25.01 -3.37 -12.73
CA THR A 172 -25.98 -3.17 -11.65
C THR A 172 -25.40 -2.42 -10.46
N GLY A 173 -24.09 -2.50 -10.23
CA GLY A 173 -23.40 -1.98 -9.04
C GLY A 173 -23.60 -2.85 -7.79
N GLU A 174 -24.18 -4.04 -7.94
CA GLU A 174 -24.35 -4.99 -6.85
C GLU A 174 -23.02 -5.56 -6.38
N VAL A 175 -22.85 -5.71 -5.06
CA VAL A 175 -21.69 -6.41 -4.46
C VAL A 175 -21.92 -7.91 -4.59
N LEU A 176 -21.04 -8.58 -5.32
CA LEU A 176 -21.09 -10.02 -5.57
C LEU A 176 -20.29 -10.83 -4.55
N SER A 177 -19.16 -10.29 -4.14
CA SER A 177 -18.30 -10.93 -3.14
C SER A 177 -17.51 -9.90 -2.34
N GLU A 178 -17.11 -10.31 -1.14
CA GLU A 178 -16.32 -9.49 -0.21
C GLU A 178 -15.31 -10.39 0.52
N PHE A 179 -14.06 -9.93 0.58
CA PHE A 179 -12.97 -10.61 1.29
C PHE A 179 -12.30 -9.63 2.23
N GLY A 180 -12.26 -9.96 3.52
CA GLY A 180 -11.42 -9.25 4.50
C GLY A 180 -9.97 -9.73 4.42
N VAL A 181 -9.03 -8.80 4.52
CA VAL A 181 -7.58 -9.07 4.47
C VAL A 181 -6.88 -8.43 5.66
N LYS A 182 -6.11 -9.23 6.41
CA LYS A 182 -5.25 -8.75 7.51
C LYS A 182 -3.82 -9.28 7.32
N PRO A 183 -2.80 -8.43 7.46
CA PRO A 183 -2.86 -6.97 7.53
C PRO A 183 -3.36 -6.37 6.22
N GLY A 184 -3.63 -5.06 6.19
CA GLY A 184 -3.98 -4.37 4.96
C GLY A 184 -2.86 -4.46 3.91
N PHE A 185 -3.16 -4.12 2.66
CA PHE A 185 -2.25 -4.27 1.52
C PHE A 185 -2.08 -2.94 0.76
N PHE A 186 -1.04 -2.83 -0.05
CA PHE A 186 -0.82 -1.64 -0.87
C PHE A 186 -1.72 -1.64 -2.10
N ARG A 187 -1.70 -2.74 -2.86
CA ARG A 187 -2.53 -3.02 -4.05
C ARG A 187 -2.81 -4.49 -4.15
N ALA A 188 -3.88 -4.84 -4.83
CA ALA A 188 -4.19 -6.20 -5.22
C ALA A 188 -4.59 -6.25 -6.69
N TYR A 189 -4.42 -7.39 -7.33
CA TYR A 189 -4.77 -7.60 -8.72
C TYR A 189 -5.42 -8.98 -8.86
N PRO A 190 -6.57 -9.09 -9.55
CA PRO A 190 -7.11 -10.39 -9.91
C PRO A 190 -6.18 -11.03 -10.95
N PHE A 191 -5.97 -12.30 -10.84
CA PHE A 191 -5.32 -13.10 -11.88
C PHE A 191 -6.09 -14.39 -12.09
N GLU A 192 -6.07 -14.90 -13.30
CA GLU A 192 -6.57 -16.24 -13.59
C GLU A 192 -5.37 -17.19 -13.55
N PRO A 193 -5.34 -18.13 -12.58
CA PRO A 193 -4.27 -19.10 -12.54
C PRO A 193 -4.38 -19.98 -13.79
N ASN A 194 -3.28 -20.15 -14.51
CA ASN A 194 -3.20 -21.19 -15.52
C ASN A 194 -3.14 -22.54 -14.81
N VAL A 195 -4.29 -23.22 -14.74
CA VAL A 195 -4.42 -24.49 -14.02
C VAL A 195 -3.45 -25.56 -14.57
N GLN A 196 -3.09 -25.48 -15.86
CA GLN A 196 -2.09 -26.37 -16.45
C GLN A 196 -0.68 -26.09 -15.93
N GLU A 197 -0.31 -24.83 -15.76
CA GLU A 197 0.97 -24.45 -15.15
C GLU A 197 1.01 -24.75 -13.64
N LEU A 198 -0.14 -24.66 -12.96
CA LEU A 198 -0.25 -25.02 -11.53
C LEU A 198 -0.28 -26.56 -11.33
N ALA A 199 -0.66 -27.33 -12.34
CA ALA A 199 -0.64 -28.80 -12.27
C ALA A 199 0.77 -29.38 -12.39
N GLU A 200 1.70 -28.66 -13.00
CA GLU A 200 3.13 -28.97 -12.90
C GLU A 200 3.59 -28.56 -11.51
N PRO A 201 4.10 -29.49 -10.69
CA PRO A 201 4.66 -29.12 -9.41
C PRO A 201 5.76 -28.09 -9.69
N MET A 202 5.59 -26.88 -9.16
CA MET A 202 6.63 -25.88 -9.17
C MET A 202 7.86 -26.53 -8.54
N GLN A 203 8.77 -27.01 -9.39
CA GLN A 203 10.07 -27.42 -8.91
C GLN A 203 10.74 -26.14 -8.40
N MET A 204 10.68 -25.95 -7.10
CA MET A 204 11.50 -24.96 -6.44
C MET A 204 12.95 -25.43 -6.61
N THR A 205 13.56 -24.97 -7.68
CA THR A 205 14.98 -25.21 -7.95
C THR A 205 15.78 -24.22 -7.14
N GLY A 206 16.04 -24.56 -5.89
CA GLY A 206 16.86 -23.78 -4.97
C GLY A 206 16.25 -23.71 -3.57
N ASP A 207 17.12 -23.61 -2.58
CA ASP A 207 16.71 -23.29 -1.21
C ASP A 207 16.31 -21.81 -1.17
N TYR A 208 15.00 -21.55 -1.25
CA TYR A 208 14.49 -20.21 -0.98
C TYR A 208 14.52 -20.01 0.53
N GLN A 209 15.54 -19.30 0.99
CA GLN A 209 15.65 -18.93 2.39
C GLN A 209 14.63 -17.82 2.68
N VAL A 210 13.46 -18.23 3.18
CA VAL A 210 12.36 -17.32 3.56
C VAL A 210 12.70 -16.56 4.85
N GLY A 211 13.66 -17.07 5.62
CA GLY A 211 14.11 -16.49 6.87
C GLY A 211 15.11 -17.39 7.59
N GLN A 212 15.89 -16.83 8.53
CA GLN A 212 16.69 -17.59 9.46
C GLN A 212 16.12 -17.46 10.86
N ILE A 213 15.89 -18.61 11.50
CA ILE A 213 15.65 -18.64 12.93
C ILE A 213 17.02 -18.58 13.60
N LYS A 214 17.31 -17.48 14.27
CA LYS A 214 18.56 -17.29 14.99
C LYS A 214 18.55 -18.01 16.32
N GLN A 215 19.68 -18.61 16.65
CA GLN A 215 19.87 -19.27 17.95
C GLN A 215 20.68 -18.34 18.87
N PRO A 216 20.21 -18.10 20.10
CA PRO A 216 21.00 -17.38 21.09
C PRO A 216 22.32 -18.09 21.38
N GLN A 217 23.41 -17.34 21.41
CA GLN A 217 24.75 -17.85 21.74
C GLN A 217 25.17 -17.33 23.11
N GLU A 218 25.84 -18.19 23.89
CA GLU A 218 26.37 -17.81 25.19
C GLU A 218 27.43 -16.74 25.08
N ILE A 219 27.37 -15.72 25.93
CA ILE A 219 28.33 -14.63 25.98
C ILE A 219 29.43 -14.92 27.02
N SER A 220 30.60 -14.28 26.84
CA SER A 220 31.69 -14.44 27.80
C SER A 220 31.32 -13.96 29.21
N SER A 221 31.91 -14.58 30.23
CA SER A 221 31.67 -14.21 31.62
C SER A 221 31.94 -12.74 31.92
N SER A 222 32.96 -12.13 31.29
CA SER A 222 33.28 -10.71 31.45
C SER A 222 32.16 -9.82 30.90
N LYS A 223 31.61 -10.17 29.74
CA LYS A 223 30.51 -9.42 29.10
C LYS A 223 29.22 -9.59 29.90
N TYR A 224 28.94 -10.81 30.39
CA TYR A 224 27.82 -11.10 31.26
C TYR A 224 27.86 -10.23 32.54
N CYS A 225 29.02 -10.20 33.26
CA CYS A 225 29.14 -9.39 34.45
C CYS A 225 28.92 -7.88 34.17
N LYS A 226 29.44 -7.40 33.04
CA LYS A 226 29.25 -6.02 32.63
C LYS A 226 27.76 -5.71 32.42
N LEU A 227 27.05 -6.47 31.60
CA LEU A 227 25.64 -6.27 31.29
C LEU A 227 24.75 -6.47 32.53
N LYS A 228 25.07 -7.41 33.41
CA LYS A 228 24.31 -7.67 34.65
C LYS A 228 24.42 -6.46 35.62
N SER A 229 25.52 -5.73 35.59
CA SER A 229 25.75 -4.55 36.41
C SER A 229 25.21 -3.25 35.84
N GLU A 230 24.90 -3.22 34.54
CA GLU A 230 24.39 -2.01 33.87
C GLU A 230 22.98 -1.67 34.36
N LYS A 231 22.78 -0.40 34.72
CA LYS A 231 21.46 0.15 34.99
C LYS A 231 20.70 0.26 33.67
N LYS A 232 19.40 -0.08 33.67
CA LYS A 232 18.51 0.00 32.49
C LYS A 232 18.73 1.28 31.71
N HIS A 233 19.19 1.18 30.48
CA HIS A 233 19.01 2.23 29.50
C HIS A 233 17.62 2.05 28.89
N HIS A 234 16.73 3.02 29.11
CA HIS A 234 15.48 3.05 28.38
C HIS A 234 15.79 3.49 26.93
N ILE A 235 15.72 2.53 26.02
CA ILE A 235 15.67 2.85 24.58
C ILE A 235 14.33 3.57 24.37
N LYS A 236 14.38 4.86 24.06
CA LYS A 236 13.19 5.65 23.73
C LYS A 236 12.75 5.48 22.27
N SER A 237 13.12 4.39 21.61
CA SER A 237 12.66 4.16 20.26
C SER A 237 11.28 3.49 20.30
N ALA A 238 10.27 4.19 19.79
CA ALA A 238 8.93 3.63 19.54
C ALA A 238 8.89 2.67 18.33
N ALA A 239 10.06 2.35 17.79
CA ALA A 239 10.20 1.59 16.55
C ALA A 239 10.46 0.09 16.77
N ILE A 240 10.75 -0.34 18.01
CA ILE A 240 11.03 -1.74 18.30
C ILE A 240 9.77 -2.38 18.86
N GLU A 241 9.16 -3.24 18.08
CA GLU A 241 8.05 -4.07 18.47
C GLU A 241 8.53 -5.52 18.60
N TYR A 242 8.03 -6.25 19.58
CA TYR A 242 8.30 -7.65 19.73
C TYR A 242 7.01 -8.44 19.92
N GLU A 243 7.02 -9.68 19.45
CA GLU A 243 5.91 -10.62 19.58
C GLU A 243 6.46 -12.01 19.97
N MET A 244 5.78 -12.66 20.90
CA MET A 244 6.07 -14.04 21.28
C MET A 244 5.06 -14.98 20.65
N GLN A 245 5.53 -15.96 19.90
CA GLN A 245 4.71 -17.07 19.40
C GLN A 245 5.37 -18.38 19.84
N GLU A 246 4.74 -19.07 20.79
CA GLU A 246 5.29 -20.28 21.41
C GLU A 246 6.70 -20.01 22.00
N ASP A 247 7.73 -20.61 21.43
CA ASP A 247 9.14 -20.48 21.84
C ASP A 247 9.97 -19.61 20.86
N LEU A 248 9.29 -18.90 19.97
CA LEU A 248 9.89 -17.92 19.07
C LEU A 248 9.63 -16.50 19.56
N LEU A 249 10.69 -15.71 19.66
CA LEU A 249 10.62 -14.27 19.85
C LEU A 249 10.88 -13.57 18.51
N PHE A 250 9.90 -12.84 18.04
CA PHE A 250 10.02 -11.96 16.85
C PHE A 250 10.33 -10.54 17.29
N VAL A 251 11.33 -9.93 16.70
CA VAL A 251 11.66 -8.53 16.90
C VAL A 251 11.62 -7.81 15.57
N ASN A 252 10.85 -6.73 15.51
CA ASN A 252 10.84 -5.83 14.39
C ASN A 252 11.90 -4.75 14.63
N ASN A 253 12.95 -4.73 13.83
CA ASN A 253 14.00 -3.73 13.87
C ASN A 253 13.77 -2.70 12.77
N VAL A 254 13.04 -1.65 13.10
CA VAL A 254 12.82 -0.54 12.18
C VAL A 254 14.03 0.38 12.24
N ASP A 255 14.53 0.78 11.08
CA ASP A 255 15.66 1.71 10.92
C ASP A 255 17.02 1.20 11.40
N HIS A 256 17.22 -0.12 11.53
CA HIS A 256 18.49 -0.75 11.92
C HIS A 256 19.08 -0.28 13.26
N GLU A 257 18.25 0.17 14.18
CA GLU A 257 18.72 0.68 15.47
C GLU A 257 19.21 -0.42 16.42
N VAL A 258 18.83 -1.69 16.16
CA VAL A 258 19.22 -2.83 16.98
C VAL A 258 20.22 -3.70 16.25
N GLU A 259 21.44 -3.75 16.74
CA GLU A 259 22.47 -4.63 16.20
C GLU A 259 22.49 -6.00 16.91
N LYS A 260 22.13 -6.02 18.18
CA LYS A 260 22.19 -7.22 19.03
C LYS A 260 21.12 -7.18 20.10
N VAL A 261 20.61 -8.37 20.44
CA VAL A 261 19.73 -8.56 21.60
C VAL A 261 20.44 -9.47 22.62
N TYR A 262 20.42 -9.06 23.86
CA TYR A 262 21.00 -9.83 24.97
C TYR A 262 19.93 -10.31 25.93
N PHE A 263 20.04 -11.57 26.32
CA PHE A 263 19.24 -12.21 27.35
C PHE A 263 20.12 -12.43 28.58
N ILE A 264 19.93 -11.68 29.65
CA ILE A 264 20.72 -11.73 30.86
C ILE A 264 19.88 -12.34 31.99
N GLY A 265 20.17 -13.60 32.32
CA GLY A 265 19.53 -14.35 33.40
C GLY A 265 20.39 -14.42 34.67
N ASP A 266 19.95 -15.23 35.66
CA ASP A 266 20.72 -15.47 36.86
C ASP A 266 21.82 -16.49 36.64
N LYS A 267 21.63 -17.42 35.71
CA LYS A 267 22.54 -18.54 35.39
C LYS A 267 23.51 -18.24 34.23
N GLY A 268 23.27 -17.21 33.44
CA GLY A 268 24.11 -16.90 32.29
C GLY A 268 23.55 -15.78 31.43
N GLY A 269 24.29 -15.46 30.38
CA GLY A 269 23.90 -14.47 29.39
C GLY A 269 24.05 -15.01 27.98
N TYR A 270 23.16 -14.62 27.12
CA TYR A 270 23.11 -15.04 25.72
C TYR A 270 22.92 -13.83 24.83
N GLN A 271 23.39 -13.91 23.58
CA GLN A 271 23.19 -12.87 22.57
C GLN A 271 22.64 -13.46 21.28
N VAL A 272 21.90 -12.63 20.56
CA VAL A 272 21.52 -12.86 19.17
C VAL A 272 21.96 -11.63 18.36
N ASP A 273 22.70 -11.88 17.29
CA ASP A 273 23.11 -10.82 16.37
C ASP A 273 22.05 -10.62 15.30
N PHE A 274 21.73 -9.36 15.03
CA PHE A 274 20.91 -8.97 13.89
C PHE A 274 21.84 -8.79 12.70
N ASP A 275 21.57 -9.50 11.64
CA ASP A 275 22.21 -9.26 10.36
C ASP A 275 21.19 -8.79 9.34
N ASP A 276 21.65 -8.13 8.29
CA ASP A 276 20.85 -7.44 7.28
C ASP A 276 20.09 -8.39 6.33
N THR A 277 19.99 -9.69 6.64
CA THR A 277 19.54 -10.69 5.68
C THR A 277 18.03 -10.77 5.47
N TYR A 278 17.21 -10.07 6.26
CA TYR A 278 15.76 -10.11 6.14
C TYR A 278 15.14 -8.73 6.03
N GLN A 279 14.87 -8.35 4.77
CA GLN A 279 14.20 -7.10 4.46
C GLN A 279 12.74 -7.37 4.11
N THR A 280 11.80 -6.94 4.96
CA THR A 280 10.42 -6.75 4.53
C THR A 280 10.24 -5.29 4.16
N MET A 281 9.88 -5.01 2.91
CA MET A 281 9.53 -3.64 2.52
C MET A 281 8.18 -3.26 3.13
N ASP A 282 8.19 -2.37 4.12
CA ASP A 282 7.02 -1.55 4.39
C ASP A 282 7.02 -0.37 3.42
N VAL A 283 5.98 -0.23 2.64
CA VAL A 283 5.82 0.81 1.61
C VAL A 283 5.86 2.23 2.18
N PHE A 284 5.76 2.40 3.49
CA PHE A 284 5.71 3.69 4.17
C PHE A 284 6.88 3.98 5.09
N ARG A 285 7.63 2.98 5.44
CA ARG A 285 8.86 3.09 6.23
C ARG A 285 9.89 2.20 5.58
N THR A 286 11.03 2.74 5.33
CA THR A 286 12.20 2.02 4.85
C THR A 286 12.41 0.75 5.66
N MET A 287 12.31 -0.37 5.00
CA MET A 287 12.70 -1.72 5.45
C MET A 287 12.49 -2.04 6.94
N VAL A 288 11.51 -2.87 7.22
CA VAL A 288 11.33 -3.47 8.54
C VAL A 288 12.08 -4.80 8.56
N TYR A 289 13.09 -4.92 9.41
CA TYR A 289 13.77 -6.20 9.61
C TYR A 289 13.04 -6.99 10.68
N LYS A 290 12.55 -8.16 10.32
CA LYS A 290 12.04 -9.16 11.26
C LYS A 290 13.09 -10.19 11.52
N VAL A 291 13.49 -10.34 12.76
CA VAL A 291 14.35 -11.45 13.21
C VAL A 291 13.54 -12.33 14.13
N ALA A 292 13.51 -13.63 13.83
CA ALA A 292 12.97 -14.66 14.72
C ALA A 292 14.10 -15.28 15.51
N MET A 293 13.92 -15.39 16.83
CA MET A 293 14.88 -16.02 17.75
C MET A 293 14.26 -17.24 18.40
N GLN A 294 14.92 -18.39 18.25
CA GLN A 294 14.49 -19.62 18.91
C GLN A 294 14.93 -19.59 20.37
N LEU A 295 13.98 -19.64 21.29
CA LEU A 295 14.27 -19.60 22.73
C LEU A 295 14.33 -20.97 23.39
N THR A 296 14.00 -22.03 22.67
CA THR A 296 13.97 -23.42 23.20
C THR A 296 15.27 -23.85 23.85
N ASN A 297 16.41 -23.37 23.34
CA ASN A 297 17.74 -23.74 23.82
C ASN A 297 18.24 -22.85 24.96
N LEU A 298 17.48 -21.82 25.35
CA LEU A 298 17.81 -21.03 26.52
C LEU A 298 17.49 -21.86 27.77
N PRO A 299 18.40 -21.93 28.76
CA PRO A 299 18.10 -22.53 30.06
C PRO A 299 16.88 -21.86 30.71
N LYS A 300 16.04 -22.62 31.36
CA LYS A 300 14.90 -22.07 32.10
C LYS A 300 15.39 -21.11 33.19
N ASP A 301 15.15 -19.82 32.96
CA ASP A 301 15.53 -18.71 33.82
C ASP A 301 14.61 -17.50 33.60
N LYS A 302 14.75 -16.49 34.46
CA LYS A 302 14.14 -15.18 34.24
C LYS A 302 15.15 -14.26 33.57
N TYR A 303 14.92 -13.93 32.30
CA TYR A 303 15.81 -13.09 31.52
C TYR A 303 15.39 -11.63 31.56
N LYS A 304 16.37 -10.75 31.70
CA LYS A 304 16.28 -9.35 31.29
C LYS A 304 16.75 -9.28 29.84
N ILE A 305 16.02 -8.55 29.01
CA ILE A 305 16.34 -8.35 27.59
C ILE A 305 16.95 -6.94 27.46
N TYR A 306 18.07 -6.86 26.76
CA TYR A 306 18.80 -5.63 26.49
C TYR A 306 19.06 -5.48 25.00
#